data_96d0ac92ba88dd10d6eb1144073e36f7
#
_entry.id   96d0ac92ba88dd10d6eb1144073e36f7
#
_cell.length_a   1.000
_cell.length_b   1.000
_cell.length_c   1.000
_cell.angle_alpha   90.00
_cell.angle_beta   90.00
_cell.angle_gamma   90.00
#
_symmetry.space_group_name_H-M   'P 1'
#
loop_
_entity.id
_entity.type
_entity.pdbx_description
1 polymer ?
#
loop_
_entity_poly.entity_id
_entity_poly.type
_entity_poly.pdbx_seq_one_letter_code
_entity_poly.pdbx_strand_id
1 'polypeptide(L)'
;MKTSVIKAIIVKDLKETFRDKTFVFWMIAWPLMWLVITAYVFIPPGVDQPMTMSIGLVNYDTSSGFPVNGSMLVEALKEAQYKDVKLFNVKIYDNKVSLLEDIKRGRIDAGIIIPEGFSELLTIGQATLEVYVGARSAQSAQINRYMLEKFIEEFSKASSEEKIAWVMSYIPEEYAHSEIVERFLKGLANPINASFTEVLPEALISREAWIGWYTIGAIGMTFLYSGLAMGSSALLEEKQKGCLRKILASPITPSELILGKVLSNILSLSIASIVIIISGVFFCGAKIYWSPFRIEHWIVPAMFLVLALLSLGMGSILSLGVKSARGASNLGVSLGLILAFLTGIWFPREWFPEWMRVLAHYSPATWAVDVVRYVIVFEAEPGEVIHYIIGAVLAAVAVLLIGIVVYDRSLRKYLER
;
A
#
# COMPACT_ATOMS: atom_id res chain seq x y z
N MET A 1 40.74 15.23 12.64
CA MET A 1 39.69 14.41 13.28
C MET A 1 40.29 13.07 13.70
N LYS A 2 40.14 12.70 14.97
CA LYS A 2 40.67 11.44 15.50
C LYS A 2 39.64 10.31 15.30
N THR A 3 39.90 9.39 14.40
CA THR A 3 39.01 8.23 14.11
C THR A 3 38.70 7.37 15.34
N SER A 4 39.64 7.27 16.27
CA SER A 4 39.46 6.55 17.53
C SER A 4 38.38 7.15 18.45
N VAL A 5 38.25 8.47 18.44
CA VAL A 5 37.23 9.21 19.20
C VAL A 5 35.84 8.96 18.60
N ILE A 6 35.71 9.10 17.29
CA ILE A 6 34.44 8.84 16.58
C ILE A 6 33.98 7.42 16.82
N LYS A 7 34.90 6.42 16.70
CA LYS A 7 34.61 5.01 16.99
C LYS A 7 34.12 4.80 18.44
N ALA A 8 34.75 5.47 19.41
CA ALA A 8 34.33 5.35 20.82
C ALA A 8 32.90 5.91 21.04
N ILE A 9 32.56 7.04 20.40
CA ILE A 9 31.21 7.61 20.44
C ILE A 9 30.20 6.64 19.83
N ILE A 10 30.48 6.12 18.63
CA ILE A 10 29.61 5.17 17.93
C ILE A 10 29.32 3.94 18.80
N VAL A 11 30.37 3.32 19.35
CA VAL A 11 30.20 2.12 20.18
C VAL A 11 29.40 2.41 21.44
N LYS A 12 29.64 3.55 22.08
CA LYS A 12 28.88 4.00 23.25
C LYS A 12 27.40 4.17 22.91
N ASP A 13 27.12 4.98 21.91
CA ASP A 13 25.73 5.33 21.52
C ASP A 13 24.94 4.09 21.03
N LEU A 14 25.57 3.21 20.25
CA LEU A 14 24.95 1.93 19.86
C LEU A 14 24.57 1.09 21.08
N LYS A 15 25.49 0.95 22.05
CA LYS A 15 25.20 0.22 23.30
C LYS A 15 24.05 0.87 24.09
N GLU A 16 23.98 2.18 24.15
CA GLU A 16 22.90 2.90 24.82
C GLU A 16 21.58 2.70 24.09
N THR A 17 21.53 2.86 22.77
CA THR A 17 20.34 2.67 21.93
C THR A 17 19.76 1.27 22.09
N PHE A 18 20.57 0.22 21.96
CA PHE A 18 20.08 -1.16 22.05
C PHE A 18 19.83 -1.67 23.48
N ARG A 19 20.28 -0.94 24.50
CA ARG A 19 19.93 -1.18 25.91
C ARG A 19 18.60 -0.55 26.32
N ASP A 20 18.16 0.50 25.64
CA ASP A 20 16.86 1.12 25.89
C ASP A 20 15.74 0.30 25.23
N LYS A 21 15.10 -0.55 26.05
CA LYS A 21 14.01 -1.43 25.58
C LYS A 21 12.84 -0.66 24.97
N THR A 22 12.53 0.53 25.48
CA THR A 22 11.45 1.37 24.96
C THR A 22 11.81 1.89 23.57
N PHE A 23 13.05 2.31 23.40
CA PHE A 23 13.52 2.79 22.12
C PHE A 23 13.60 1.66 21.06
N VAL A 24 14.13 0.49 21.44
CA VAL A 24 14.17 -0.71 20.58
C VAL A 24 12.76 -1.15 20.18
N PHE A 25 11.79 -1.07 21.11
CA PHE A 25 10.39 -1.36 20.80
C PHE A 25 9.88 -0.45 19.67
N TRP A 26 10.03 0.86 19.81
CA TRP A 26 9.59 1.80 18.77
C TRP A 26 10.35 1.62 17.46
N MET A 27 11.65 1.41 17.52
CA MET A 27 12.51 1.34 16.33
C MET A 27 12.36 0.03 15.55
N ILE A 28 12.09 -1.09 16.20
CA ILE A 28 12.07 -2.42 15.58
C ILE A 28 10.71 -3.10 15.75
N ALA A 29 10.22 -3.27 16.99
CA ALA A 29 9.03 -4.07 17.23
C ALA A 29 7.76 -3.44 16.68
N TRP A 30 7.62 -2.12 16.76
CA TRP A 30 6.48 -1.38 16.25
C TRP A 30 6.32 -1.50 14.72
N PRO A 31 7.33 -1.22 13.87
CA PRO A 31 7.20 -1.41 12.44
C PRO A 31 6.99 -2.88 12.05
N LEU A 32 7.59 -3.83 12.77
CA LEU A 32 7.34 -5.24 12.54
C LEU A 32 5.90 -5.64 12.87
N MET A 33 5.36 -5.13 13.98
CA MET A 33 3.96 -5.36 14.34
C MET A 33 3.02 -4.85 13.23
N TRP A 34 3.25 -3.64 12.72
CA TRP A 34 2.49 -3.08 11.62
C TRP A 34 2.66 -3.88 10.33
N LEU A 35 3.86 -4.34 10.02
CA LEU A 35 4.12 -5.18 8.85
C LEU A 35 3.37 -6.51 8.96
N VAL A 36 3.40 -7.16 10.13
CA VAL A 36 2.65 -8.40 10.39
C VAL A 36 1.13 -8.16 10.28
N ILE A 37 0.61 -7.10 10.91
CA ILE A 37 -0.80 -6.74 10.79
C ILE A 37 -1.16 -6.53 9.32
N THR A 38 -0.35 -5.80 8.57
CA THR A 38 -0.59 -5.55 7.15
C THR A 38 -0.58 -6.84 6.35
N ALA A 39 0.42 -7.71 6.56
CA ALA A 39 0.57 -8.96 5.83
C ALA A 39 -0.56 -9.98 6.08
N TYR A 40 -1.14 -10.00 7.27
CA TYR A 40 -2.13 -11.01 7.65
C TYR A 40 -3.56 -10.48 7.80
N VAL A 41 -3.75 -9.16 8.00
CA VAL A 41 -5.07 -8.54 8.15
C VAL A 41 -5.49 -7.80 6.90
N PHE A 42 -4.60 -6.96 6.34
CA PHE A 42 -4.92 -6.15 5.15
C PHE A 42 -4.64 -6.89 3.84
N ILE A 43 -3.64 -7.77 3.82
CA ILE A 43 -3.27 -8.60 2.66
C ILE A 43 -3.23 -10.07 3.12
N PRO A 44 -4.37 -10.65 3.54
CA PRO A 44 -4.38 -11.99 4.10
C PRO A 44 -3.90 -13.04 3.07
N PRO A 45 -3.38 -14.18 3.54
CA PRO A 45 -3.09 -15.30 2.66
C PRO A 45 -4.34 -15.69 1.86
N GLY A 46 -4.20 -15.88 0.55
CA GLY A 46 -5.32 -16.21 -0.33
C GLY A 46 -6.05 -15.01 -0.95
N VAL A 47 -5.53 -13.78 -0.80
CA VAL A 47 -6.02 -12.62 -1.57
C VAL A 47 -5.94 -12.85 -3.09
N ASP A 48 -5.00 -13.68 -3.53
CA ASP A 48 -4.89 -14.11 -4.93
C ASP A 48 -5.88 -15.23 -5.29
N GLN A 49 -6.62 -15.77 -4.30
CA GLN A 49 -7.71 -16.70 -4.54
C GLN A 49 -9.01 -15.89 -4.68
N PRO A 50 -9.83 -16.21 -5.66
CA PRO A 50 -11.11 -15.55 -5.82
C PRO A 50 -11.94 -15.73 -4.55
N MET A 51 -12.41 -14.62 -3.99
CA MET A 51 -13.32 -14.67 -2.84
C MET A 51 -14.66 -15.23 -3.31
N THR A 52 -15.13 -16.30 -2.66
CA THR A 52 -16.47 -16.80 -2.90
C THR A 52 -17.49 -15.86 -2.24
N MET A 53 -18.32 -15.20 -3.05
CA MET A 53 -19.37 -14.30 -2.60
C MET A 53 -20.68 -15.07 -2.36
N SER A 54 -21.32 -14.85 -1.21
CA SER A 54 -22.63 -15.44 -0.90
C SER A 54 -23.75 -14.62 -1.52
N ILE A 55 -24.46 -15.18 -2.50
CA ILE A 55 -25.55 -14.52 -3.22
C ILE A 55 -26.89 -15.18 -2.90
N GLY A 56 -27.87 -14.36 -2.53
CA GLY A 56 -29.27 -14.75 -2.50
C GLY A 56 -29.92 -14.53 -3.87
N LEU A 57 -30.78 -15.45 -4.28
CA LEU A 57 -31.47 -15.38 -5.56
C LEU A 57 -32.96 -15.63 -5.40
N VAL A 58 -33.77 -14.75 -5.97
CA VAL A 58 -35.21 -14.95 -6.15
C VAL A 58 -35.51 -14.97 -7.63
N ASN A 59 -36.14 -16.04 -8.10
CA ASN A 59 -36.52 -16.15 -9.50
C ASN A 59 -38.06 -16.18 -9.60
N TYR A 60 -38.64 -15.11 -10.16
CA TYR A 60 -40.07 -15.02 -10.49
C TYR A 60 -40.36 -15.38 -11.96
N ASP A 61 -39.31 -15.58 -12.77
CA ASP A 61 -39.46 -15.92 -14.17
C ASP A 61 -39.69 -17.42 -14.33
N THR A 62 -40.90 -17.78 -14.74
CA THR A 62 -41.33 -19.18 -15.01
C THR A 62 -41.35 -19.50 -16.50
N SER A 63 -40.91 -18.55 -17.34
CA SER A 63 -40.98 -18.71 -18.79
C SER A 63 -40.02 -19.79 -19.27
N SER A 64 -40.57 -20.76 -20.03
CA SER A 64 -39.80 -21.81 -20.69
C SER A 64 -40.01 -21.74 -22.20
N GLY A 65 -38.98 -22.05 -22.99
CA GLY A 65 -39.07 -22.06 -24.48
C GLY A 65 -38.34 -20.92 -25.16
N PHE A 66 -37.73 -20.02 -24.43
CA PHE A 66 -36.83 -19.00 -24.96
C PHE A 66 -35.38 -19.49 -25.03
N PRO A 67 -34.58 -19.07 -26.04
CA PRO A 67 -33.19 -19.49 -26.22
C PRO A 67 -32.31 -19.11 -25.02
N VAL A 68 -32.62 -17.95 -24.42
CA VAL A 68 -31.98 -17.50 -23.17
C VAL A 68 -33.07 -17.21 -22.16
N ASN A 69 -32.91 -17.71 -20.94
CA ASN A 69 -33.92 -17.64 -19.91
C ASN A 69 -33.34 -17.42 -18.50
N GLY A 70 -34.22 -17.09 -17.54
CA GLY A 70 -33.84 -16.85 -16.15
C GLY A 70 -33.14 -18.04 -15.48
N SER A 71 -33.47 -19.28 -15.87
CA SER A 71 -32.83 -20.46 -15.34
C SER A 71 -31.39 -20.61 -15.78
N MET A 72 -31.03 -20.19 -16.98
CA MET A 72 -29.64 -20.13 -17.46
C MET A 72 -28.79 -19.13 -16.62
N LEU A 73 -29.36 -18.00 -16.24
CA LEU A 73 -28.68 -17.07 -15.34
C LEU A 73 -28.41 -17.70 -13.96
N VAL A 74 -29.40 -18.46 -13.43
CA VAL A 74 -29.25 -19.18 -12.17
C VAL A 74 -28.13 -20.22 -12.25
N GLU A 75 -28.06 -20.95 -13.35
CA GLU A 75 -27.08 -22.01 -13.60
C GLU A 75 -25.68 -21.36 -13.80
N ALA A 76 -25.58 -20.32 -14.60
CA ALA A 76 -24.35 -19.57 -14.79
C ALA A 76 -23.79 -19.00 -13.48
N LEU A 77 -24.66 -18.50 -12.59
CA LEU A 77 -24.22 -18.05 -11.25
C LEU A 77 -23.69 -19.21 -10.38
N LYS A 78 -24.30 -20.39 -10.45
CA LYS A 78 -23.86 -21.56 -9.67
C LYS A 78 -22.57 -22.17 -10.20
N GLU A 79 -22.36 -22.08 -11.51
CA GLU A 79 -21.20 -22.67 -12.18
C GLU A 79 -20.03 -21.69 -12.34
N ALA A 80 -20.28 -20.39 -12.11
CA ALA A 80 -19.25 -19.36 -12.23
C ALA A 80 -18.04 -19.67 -11.33
N GLN A 81 -16.88 -19.87 -11.97
CA GLN A 81 -15.62 -20.20 -11.29
C GLN A 81 -14.45 -19.48 -11.94
N TYR A 82 -13.42 -19.24 -11.14
CA TYR A 82 -12.16 -18.67 -11.58
C TYR A 82 -11.01 -19.48 -10.97
N LYS A 83 -10.10 -20.00 -11.80
CA LYS A 83 -9.00 -20.88 -11.35
C LYS A 83 -9.48 -22.02 -10.43
N ASP A 84 -10.52 -22.72 -10.84
CA ASP A 84 -11.15 -23.87 -10.12
C ASP A 84 -11.81 -23.51 -8.78
N VAL A 85 -11.97 -22.23 -8.46
CA VAL A 85 -12.68 -21.76 -7.27
C VAL A 85 -14.02 -21.15 -7.67
N LYS A 86 -15.10 -21.57 -7.01
CA LYS A 86 -16.44 -20.99 -7.22
C LYS A 86 -16.46 -19.52 -6.81
N LEU A 87 -16.92 -18.67 -7.74
CA LEU A 87 -17.07 -17.24 -7.47
C LEU A 87 -18.28 -16.94 -6.57
N PHE A 88 -19.35 -17.72 -6.72
CA PHE A 88 -20.59 -17.48 -6.02
C PHE A 88 -21.08 -18.72 -5.27
N ASN A 89 -21.53 -18.51 -4.04
CA ASN A 89 -22.32 -19.46 -3.26
C ASN A 89 -23.77 -19.00 -3.31
N VAL A 90 -24.59 -19.65 -4.15
CA VAL A 90 -25.94 -19.21 -4.45
C VAL A 90 -26.96 -19.88 -3.53
N LYS A 91 -27.71 -19.06 -2.77
CA LYS A 91 -28.84 -19.49 -1.93
C LYS A 91 -30.15 -18.99 -2.55
N ILE A 92 -31.08 -19.91 -2.81
CA ILE A 92 -32.40 -19.59 -3.38
C ILE A 92 -33.34 -19.13 -2.27
N TYR A 93 -34.11 -18.09 -2.53
CA TYR A 93 -35.13 -17.53 -1.66
C TYR A 93 -36.48 -17.52 -2.34
N ASP A 94 -37.55 -17.73 -1.54
CA ASP A 94 -38.92 -17.75 -2.07
C ASP A 94 -39.50 -16.36 -2.33
N ASN A 95 -38.96 -15.34 -1.64
CA ASN A 95 -39.45 -13.99 -1.77
C ASN A 95 -38.38 -12.92 -1.50
N LYS A 96 -38.65 -11.70 -2.01
CA LYS A 96 -37.78 -10.52 -1.88
C LYS A 96 -37.57 -10.09 -0.43
N VAL A 97 -38.56 -10.25 0.46
CA VAL A 97 -38.50 -9.75 1.84
C VAL A 97 -37.44 -10.51 2.63
N SER A 98 -37.46 -11.84 2.58
CA SER A 98 -36.50 -12.70 3.27
C SER A 98 -35.08 -12.51 2.71
N LEU A 99 -34.94 -12.31 1.39
CA LEU A 99 -33.69 -11.97 0.74
C LEU A 99 -33.09 -10.67 1.32
N LEU A 100 -33.86 -9.59 1.33
CA LEU A 100 -33.41 -8.28 1.82
C LEU A 100 -33.09 -8.29 3.31
N GLU A 101 -33.81 -9.07 4.10
CA GLU A 101 -33.53 -9.23 5.52
C GLU A 101 -32.17 -9.91 5.77
N ASP A 102 -31.85 -10.96 5.01
CA ASP A 102 -30.57 -11.64 5.11
C ASP A 102 -29.40 -10.78 4.62
N ILE A 103 -29.61 -9.91 3.60
CA ILE A 103 -28.64 -8.89 3.18
C ILE A 103 -28.40 -7.89 4.32
N LYS A 104 -29.46 -7.34 4.91
CA LYS A 104 -29.35 -6.36 6.01
C LYS A 104 -28.65 -6.93 7.24
N ARG A 105 -28.83 -8.23 7.51
CA ARG A 105 -28.18 -8.94 8.62
C ARG A 105 -26.75 -9.37 8.28
N GLY A 106 -26.25 -9.11 7.07
CA GLY A 106 -24.92 -9.51 6.61
C GLY A 106 -24.73 -11.02 6.49
N ARG A 107 -25.80 -11.80 6.34
CA ARG A 107 -25.76 -13.26 6.16
C ARG A 107 -25.39 -13.65 4.73
N ILE A 108 -25.74 -12.79 3.77
CA ILE A 108 -25.35 -12.88 2.36
C ILE A 108 -24.79 -11.53 1.91
N ASP A 109 -23.94 -11.57 0.91
CA ASP A 109 -23.18 -10.41 0.44
C ASP A 109 -23.93 -9.63 -0.65
N ALA A 110 -24.85 -10.29 -1.37
CA ALA A 110 -25.70 -9.65 -2.38
C ALA A 110 -26.98 -10.47 -2.65
N GLY A 111 -27.93 -9.83 -3.35
CA GLY A 111 -29.14 -10.49 -3.81
C GLY A 111 -29.48 -10.11 -5.25
N ILE A 112 -29.95 -11.07 -6.02
CA ILE A 112 -30.42 -10.89 -7.39
C ILE A 112 -31.86 -11.32 -7.45
N ILE A 113 -32.72 -10.49 -8.04
CA ILE A 113 -34.12 -10.82 -8.32
C ILE A 113 -34.34 -10.82 -9.82
N ILE A 114 -34.77 -11.95 -10.32
CA ILE A 114 -35.19 -12.14 -11.70
C ILE A 114 -36.69 -11.89 -11.75
N PRO A 115 -37.15 -10.82 -12.41
CA PRO A 115 -38.58 -10.48 -12.47
C PRO A 115 -39.33 -11.43 -13.40
N GLU A 116 -40.66 -11.44 -13.26
CA GLU A 116 -41.57 -12.14 -14.17
C GLU A 116 -41.42 -11.61 -15.61
N GLY A 117 -41.43 -12.49 -16.62
CA GLY A 117 -41.24 -12.13 -18.02
C GLY A 117 -39.80 -11.77 -18.42
N PHE A 118 -38.83 -12.01 -17.55
CA PHE A 118 -37.42 -11.74 -17.83
C PHE A 118 -36.92 -12.43 -19.10
N SER A 119 -37.24 -13.71 -19.29
CA SER A 119 -36.82 -14.51 -20.45
C SER A 119 -37.38 -13.95 -21.78
N GLU A 120 -38.63 -13.50 -21.77
CA GLU A 120 -39.24 -12.87 -22.94
C GLU A 120 -38.55 -11.57 -23.29
N LEU A 121 -38.41 -10.66 -22.31
CA LEU A 121 -37.76 -9.36 -22.51
C LEU A 121 -36.30 -9.56 -22.91
N LEU A 122 -35.60 -10.53 -22.31
CA LEU A 122 -34.21 -10.82 -22.66
C LEU A 122 -34.10 -11.27 -24.14
N THR A 123 -35.04 -12.00 -24.68
CA THR A 123 -35.02 -12.51 -26.04
C THR A 123 -35.33 -11.41 -27.08
N ILE A 124 -36.39 -10.60 -26.86
CA ILE A 124 -36.86 -9.62 -27.83
C ILE A 124 -36.25 -8.21 -27.65
N GLY A 125 -35.61 -7.93 -26.52
CA GLY A 125 -35.12 -6.60 -26.21
C GLY A 125 -34.10 -6.56 -25.07
N GLN A 126 -34.32 -5.66 -24.14
CA GLN A 126 -33.49 -5.47 -22.98
C GLN A 126 -34.26 -5.87 -21.70
N ALA A 127 -33.78 -6.88 -21.00
CA ALA A 127 -34.31 -7.27 -19.70
C ALA A 127 -33.61 -6.50 -18.57
N THR A 128 -34.33 -6.30 -17.47
CA THR A 128 -33.80 -5.65 -16.26
C THR A 128 -33.72 -6.62 -15.13
N LEU A 129 -32.60 -6.60 -14.38
CA LEU A 129 -32.39 -7.33 -13.13
C LEU A 129 -32.40 -6.36 -11.96
N GLU A 130 -33.02 -6.76 -10.86
CA GLU A 130 -32.86 -6.03 -9.59
C GLU A 130 -31.69 -6.63 -8.82
N VAL A 131 -30.63 -5.86 -8.63
CA VAL A 131 -29.43 -6.29 -7.90
C VAL A 131 -29.25 -5.48 -6.63
N TYR A 132 -29.22 -6.17 -5.51
CA TYR A 132 -29.03 -5.60 -4.17
C TYR A 132 -27.64 -5.97 -3.66
N VAL A 133 -26.82 -4.98 -3.40
CA VAL A 133 -25.44 -5.21 -2.90
C VAL A 133 -25.42 -4.96 -1.40
N GLY A 134 -25.13 -6.00 -0.65
CA GLY A 134 -24.86 -5.94 0.77
C GLY A 134 -23.42 -5.54 1.05
N ALA A 135 -23.16 -5.01 2.23
CA ALA A 135 -21.82 -4.61 2.62
C ALA A 135 -21.60 -4.84 4.11
N ARG A 136 -20.48 -5.49 4.43
CA ARG A 136 -19.95 -5.55 5.81
C ARG A 136 -18.98 -4.40 6.07
N SER A 137 -18.48 -3.75 5.01
CA SER A 137 -17.64 -2.56 5.00
C SER A 137 -17.80 -1.81 3.69
N ALA A 138 -17.38 -0.55 3.63
CA ALA A 138 -17.41 0.24 2.39
C ALA A 138 -16.57 -0.41 1.27
N GLN A 139 -15.46 -1.06 1.62
CA GLN A 139 -14.61 -1.76 0.66
C GLN A 139 -15.30 -3.02 0.12
N SER A 140 -15.93 -3.83 0.99
CA SER A 140 -16.66 -5.02 0.53
C SER A 140 -17.81 -4.67 -0.39
N ALA A 141 -18.50 -3.52 -0.18
CA ALA A 141 -19.54 -3.05 -1.08
C ALA A 141 -19.04 -2.81 -2.51
N GLN A 142 -17.88 -2.18 -2.65
CA GLN A 142 -17.30 -1.89 -3.97
C GLN A 142 -16.85 -3.17 -4.67
N ILE A 143 -16.20 -4.09 -3.95
CA ILE A 143 -15.75 -5.38 -4.50
C ILE A 143 -16.95 -6.22 -4.94
N ASN A 144 -17.96 -6.34 -4.08
CA ASN A 144 -19.18 -7.11 -4.38
C ASN A 144 -19.89 -6.54 -5.61
N ARG A 145 -20.02 -5.21 -5.69
CA ARG A 145 -20.61 -4.52 -6.82
C ARG A 145 -19.82 -4.80 -8.10
N TYR A 146 -18.51 -4.62 -8.08
CA TYR A 146 -17.65 -4.84 -9.25
C TYR A 146 -17.73 -6.29 -9.77
N MET A 147 -17.69 -7.27 -8.87
CA MET A 147 -17.82 -8.69 -9.23
C MET A 147 -19.16 -8.99 -9.92
N LEU A 148 -20.27 -8.44 -9.39
CA LEU A 148 -21.59 -8.63 -9.98
C LEU A 148 -21.74 -7.90 -11.33
N GLU A 149 -21.26 -6.66 -11.44
CA GLU A 149 -21.27 -5.90 -12.68
C GLU A 149 -20.52 -6.67 -13.78
N LYS A 150 -19.34 -7.20 -13.48
CA LYS A 150 -18.54 -7.99 -14.43
C LYS A 150 -19.22 -9.29 -14.82
N PHE A 151 -19.78 -10.01 -13.85
CA PHE A 151 -20.51 -11.25 -14.15
C PHE A 151 -21.73 -10.99 -15.05
N ILE A 152 -22.53 -9.96 -14.74
CA ILE A 152 -23.71 -9.58 -15.54
C ILE A 152 -23.30 -9.14 -16.95
N GLU A 153 -22.19 -8.41 -17.09
CA GLU A 153 -21.62 -8.01 -18.38
C GLU A 153 -21.27 -9.24 -19.24
N GLU A 154 -20.54 -10.22 -18.67
CA GLU A 154 -20.15 -11.45 -19.35
C GLU A 154 -21.36 -12.32 -19.69
N PHE A 155 -22.33 -12.45 -18.77
CA PHE A 155 -23.58 -13.17 -19.04
C PHE A 155 -24.38 -12.48 -20.14
N SER A 156 -24.46 -11.16 -20.16
CA SER A 156 -25.14 -10.39 -21.19
C SER A 156 -24.51 -10.63 -22.56
N LYS A 157 -23.17 -10.68 -22.64
CA LYS A 157 -22.44 -10.97 -23.87
C LYS A 157 -22.72 -12.40 -24.37
N ALA A 158 -22.61 -13.40 -23.50
CA ALA A 158 -22.92 -14.79 -23.83
C ALA A 158 -24.39 -14.94 -24.30
N SER A 159 -25.31 -14.29 -23.59
CA SER A 159 -26.73 -14.25 -23.97
C SER A 159 -26.97 -13.64 -25.33
N SER A 160 -26.17 -12.63 -25.72
CA SER A 160 -26.26 -12.02 -27.04
C SER A 160 -25.79 -12.96 -28.15
N GLU A 161 -24.74 -13.74 -27.89
CA GLU A 161 -24.26 -14.76 -28.83
C GLU A 161 -25.31 -15.85 -29.08
N GLU A 162 -25.96 -16.34 -28.02
CA GLU A 162 -27.06 -17.31 -28.10
C GLU A 162 -28.26 -16.76 -28.89
N LYS A 163 -28.64 -15.50 -28.65
CA LYS A 163 -29.71 -14.82 -29.43
C LYS A 163 -29.37 -14.73 -30.91
N ILE A 164 -28.14 -14.38 -31.23
CA ILE A 164 -27.66 -14.29 -32.59
C ILE A 164 -27.79 -15.67 -33.27
N ALA A 165 -27.30 -16.72 -32.60
CA ALA A 165 -27.38 -18.09 -33.10
C ALA A 165 -28.87 -18.49 -33.35
N TRP A 166 -29.76 -18.16 -32.40
CA TRP A 166 -31.19 -18.40 -32.53
C TRP A 166 -31.82 -17.62 -33.70
N VAL A 167 -31.54 -16.35 -33.86
CA VAL A 167 -32.03 -15.54 -34.99
C VAL A 167 -31.51 -16.08 -36.33
N MET A 168 -30.23 -16.46 -36.36
CA MET A 168 -29.60 -17.04 -37.55
C MET A 168 -30.27 -18.34 -37.98
N SER A 169 -30.85 -19.13 -37.06
CA SER A 169 -31.58 -20.35 -37.40
C SER A 169 -32.89 -20.12 -38.17
N TYR A 170 -33.43 -18.91 -38.17
CA TYR A 170 -34.63 -18.49 -38.94
C TYR A 170 -34.30 -17.81 -40.28
N ILE A 171 -32.99 -17.49 -40.50
CA ILE A 171 -32.56 -16.87 -41.77
C ILE A 171 -32.39 -18.01 -42.81
N PRO A 172 -32.94 -17.90 -44.03
CA PRO A 172 -32.71 -18.89 -45.06
C PRO A 172 -31.22 -19.15 -45.30
N GLU A 173 -30.87 -20.44 -45.58
CA GLU A 173 -29.48 -20.90 -45.74
C GLU A 173 -28.69 -20.02 -46.75
N GLU A 174 -29.36 -19.52 -47.76
CA GLU A 174 -28.78 -18.65 -48.79
C GLU A 174 -28.16 -17.35 -48.20
N TYR A 175 -28.69 -16.84 -47.06
CA TYR A 175 -28.26 -15.60 -46.42
C TYR A 175 -27.58 -15.85 -45.07
N ALA A 176 -27.80 -17.02 -44.46
CA ALA A 176 -27.31 -17.34 -43.12
C ALA A 176 -25.77 -17.39 -43.03
N HIS A 177 -25.10 -17.74 -44.11
CA HIS A 177 -23.65 -17.79 -44.21
C HIS A 177 -23.04 -16.49 -44.78
N SER A 178 -23.82 -15.42 -44.91
CA SER A 178 -23.30 -14.13 -45.31
C SER A 178 -22.50 -13.51 -44.14
N GLU A 179 -21.20 -13.35 -44.32
CA GLU A 179 -20.33 -12.65 -43.36
C GLU A 179 -20.86 -11.26 -42.96
N ILE A 180 -21.59 -10.61 -43.84
CA ILE A 180 -22.22 -9.32 -43.61
C ILE A 180 -23.34 -9.42 -42.57
N VAL A 181 -24.22 -10.42 -42.69
CA VAL A 181 -25.35 -10.62 -41.77
C VAL A 181 -24.84 -10.98 -40.39
N GLU A 182 -23.88 -11.89 -40.30
CA GLU A 182 -23.27 -12.26 -39.03
C GLU A 182 -22.57 -11.07 -38.36
N ARG A 183 -21.79 -10.31 -39.12
CA ARG A 183 -21.10 -9.11 -38.62
C ARG A 183 -22.07 -8.03 -38.19
N PHE A 184 -23.18 -7.84 -38.91
CA PHE A 184 -24.21 -6.88 -38.57
C PHE A 184 -24.94 -7.27 -37.28
N LEU A 185 -25.34 -8.55 -37.11
CA LEU A 185 -26.00 -9.04 -35.91
C LEU A 185 -25.08 -8.98 -34.68
N LYS A 186 -23.82 -9.36 -34.85
CA LYS A 186 -22.80 -9.19 -33.79
C LYS A 186 -22.59 -7.72 -33.41
N GLY A 187 -22.59 -6.83 -34.39
CA GLY A 187 -22.49 -5.39 -34.16
C GLY A 187 -23.70 -4.79 -33.45
N LEU A 188 -24.90 -5.28 -33.72
CA LEU A 188 -26.12 -4.88 -33.00
C LEU A 188 -26.16 -5.37 -31.55
N ALA A 189 -25.70 -6.60 -31.31
CA ALA A 189 -25.70 -7.20 -29.97
C ALA A 189 -24.57 -6.66 -29.09
N ASN A 190 -23.42 -6.39 -29.68
CA ASN A 190 -22.26 -5.88 -29.00
C ASN A 190 -21.49 -4.89 -29.90
N PRO A 191 -21.88 -3.62 -29.93
CA PRO A 191 -21.35 -2.62 -30.91
C PRO A 191 -19.86 -2.29 -30.65
N ILE A 192 -19.36 -2.54 -29.45
CA ILE A 192 -17.96 -2.30 -29.08
C ILE A 192 -17.41 -3.56 -28.43
N ASN A 193 -16.44 -4.20 -29.08
CA ASN A 193 -15.67 -5.27 -28.48
C ASN A 193 -14.35 -4.69 -27.96
N ALA A 194 -14.29 -4.41 -26.65
CA ALA A 194 -13.09 -3.91 -26.00
C ALA A 194 -12.32 -5.07 -25.37
N SER A 195 -11.06 -5.22 -25.73
CA SER A 195 -10.13 -6.11 -25.06
C SER A 195 -9.36 -5.35 -23.99
N PHE A 196 -9.58 -5.71 -22.74
CA PHE A 196 -8.84 -5.13 -21.61
C PHE A 196 -7.65 -6.03 -21.27
N THR A 197 -6.45 -5.48 -21.37
CA THR A 197 -5.23 -6.14 -20.92
C THR A 197 -4.69 -5.35 -19.74
N GLU A 198 -4.68 -5.95 -18.57
CA GLU A 198 -4.03 -5.36 -17.40
C GLU A 198 -2.51 -5.46 -17.56
N VAL A 199 -1.85 -4.30 -17.59
CA VAL A 199 -0.39 -4.20 -17.61
C VAL A 199 0.05 -3.72 -16.24
N LEU A 200 0.37 -4.67 -15.36
CA LEU A 200 0.87 -4.38 -14.03
C LEU A 200 2.38 -4.66 -13.97
N PRO A 201 3.16 -3.85 -13.22
CA PRO A 201 4.52 -4.21 -12.89
C PRO A 201 4.56 -5.57 -12.19
N GLU A 202 5.53 -6.42 -12.54
CA GLU A 202 5.66 -7.76 -11.95
C GLU A 202 5.68 -7.72 -10.40
N ALA A 203 6.25 -6.65 -9.87
CA ALA A 203 6.31 -6.38 -8.43
C ALA A 203 4.97 -6.01 -7.78
N LEU A 204 3.86 -5.90 -8.51
CA LEU A 204 2.51 -5.59 -7.96
C LEU A 204 1.49 -6.70 -8.25
N ILE A 205 1.89 -7.78 -8.91
CA ILE A 205 0.99 -8.87 -9.32
C ILE A 205 0.69 -9.82 -8.14
N SER A 206 1.63 -9.96 -7.19
CA SER A 206 1.51 -10.96 -6.13
C SER A 206 1.37 -10.34 -4.73
N ARG A 207 0.79 -11.14 -3.82
CA ARG A 207 0.71 -10.82 -2.39
C ARG A 207 2.10 -10.53 -1.81
N GLU A 208 3.09 -11.34 -2.16
CA GLU A 208 4.48 -11.23 -1.71
C GLU A 208 5.10 -9.89 -2.12
N ALA A 209 4.76 -9.41 -3.30
CA ALA A 209 5.21 -8.13 -3.81
C ALA A 209 4.58 -6.96 -3.05
N TRP A 210 3.28 -7.02 -2.73
CA TRP A 210 2.63 -6.04 -1.87
C TRP A 210 3.25 -6.00 -0.46
N ILE A 211 3.56 -7.16 0.12
CA ILE A 211 4.27 -7.22 1.41
C ILE A 211 5.67 -6.59 1.27
N GLY A 212 6.35 -6.81 0.15
CA GLY A 212 7.61 -6.13 -0.18
C GLY A 212 7.47 -4.60 -0.18
N TRP A 213 6.42 -4.07 -0.82
CA TRP A 213 6.09 -2.64 -0.81
C TRP A 213 5.91 -2.09 0.60
N TYR A 214 5.17 -2.79 1.47
CA TYR A 214 4.98 -2.39 2.87
C TYR A 214 6.24 -2.57 3.70
N THR A 215 7.11 -3.53 3.37
CA THR A 215 8.42 -3.68 4.02
C THR A 215 9.29 -2.44 3.77
N ILE A 216 9.32 -1.92 2.53
CA ILE A 216 10.00 -0.67 2.18
C ILE A 216 9.38 0.50 2.95
N GLY A 217 8.05 0.56 3.02
CA GLY A 217 7.33 1.55 3.82
C GLY A 217 7.66 1.50 5.31
N ALA A 218 7.79 0.29 5.89
CA ALA A 218 8.17 0.09 7.28
C ALA A 218 9.58 0.64 7.58
N ILE A 219 10.52 0.43 6.67
CA ILE A 219 11.87 1.00 6.77
C ILE A 219 11.80 2.52 6.69
N GLY A 220 11.13 3.07 5.68
CA GLY A 220 10.96 4.51 5.51
C GLY A 220 10.31 5.18 6.73
N MET A 221 9.26 4.57 7.27
CA MET A 221 8.59 5.02 8.48
C MET A 221 9.54 4.99 9.68
N THR A 222 10.30 3.90 9.85
CA THR A 222 11.31 3.77 10.93
C THR A 222 12.37 4.85 10.85
N PHE A 223 12.91 5.12 9.65
CA PHE A 223 13.89 6.17 9.45
C PHE A 223 13.32 7.54 9.82
N LEU A 224 12.07 7.80 9.47
CA LEU A 224 11.46 9.09 9.73
C LEU A 224 11.23 9.32 11.23
N TYR A 225 10.45 8.46 11.91
CA TYR A 225 10.13 8.73 13.31
C TYR A 225 11.29 8.44 14.29
N SER A 226 12.07 7.36 14.06
CA SER A 226 13.24 7.09 14.91
C SER A 226 14.35 8.10 14.67
N GLY A 227 14.57 8.52 13.41
CA GLY A 227 15.53 9.57 13.09
C GLY A 227 15.17 10.90 13.73
N LEU A 228 13.88 11.33 13.70
CA LEU A 228 13.43 12.52 14.41
C LEU A 228 13.65 12.38 15.92
N ALA A 229 13.32 11.25 16.50
CA ALA A 229 13.50 10.99 17.92
C ALA A 229 14.98 11.04 18.35
N MET A 230 15.85 10.36 17.61
CA MET A 230 17.30 10.35 17.84
C MET A 230 17.89 11.75 17.66
N GLY A 231 17.56 12.45 16.57
CA GLY A 231 18.06 13.80 16.31
C GLY A 231 17.64 14.79 17.38
N SER A 232 16.41 14.69 17.89
CA SER A 232 15.89 15.62 18.90
C SER A 232 16.41 15.33 20.31
N SER A 233 16.69 14.08 20.69
CA SER A 233 17.11 13.72 22.05
C SER A 233 18.62 13.73 22.24
N ALA A 234 19.41 13.58 21.18
CA ALA A 234 20.85 13.28 21.22
C ALA A 234 21.69 14.22 22.12
N LEU A 235 21.47 15.53 22.06
CA LEU A 235 22.19 16.52 22.89
C LEU A 235 21.61 16.60 24.30
N LEU A 236 20.28 16.51 24.40
CA LEU A 236 19.59 16.62 25.68
C LEU A 236 19.90 15.44 26.60
N GLU A 237 20.10 14.26 26.04
CA GLU A 237 20.53 13.07 26.80
C GLU A 237 21.91 13.23 27.42
N GLU A 238 22.91 13.67 26.65
CA GLU A 238 24.24 13.93 27.15
C GLU A 238 24.25 14.98 28.24
N LYS A 239 23.43 16.01 28.08
CA LYS A 239 23.25 17.07 29.06
C LYS A 239 22.63 16.54 30.36
N GLN A 240 21.54 15.78 30.27
CA GLN A 240 20.82 15.24 31.45
C GLN A 240 21.63 14.21 32.21
N LYS A 241 22.41 13.39 31.51
CA LYS A 241 23.30 12.40 32.09
C LYS A 241 24.55 13.02 32.71
N GLY A 242 24.78 14.35 32.56
CA GLY A 242 26.00 15.02 33.02
C GLY A 242 27.26 14.64 32.24
N CYS A 243 27.10 13.84 31.16
CA CYS A 243 28.21 13.38 30.34
C CYS A 243 28.79 14.52 29.48
N LEU A 244 27.94 15.47 29.10
CA LEU A 244 28.32 16.58 28.19
C LEU A 244 29.51 17.39 28.73
N ARG A 245 29.56 17.69 30.04
CA ARG A 245 30.69 18.39 30.65
C ARG A 245 32.01 17.57 30.57
N LYS A 246 31.92 16.26 30.78
CA LYS A 246 33.10 15.37 30.69
C LYS A 246 33.59 15.25 29.26
N ILE A 247 32.67 15.18 28.30
CA ILE A 247 32.99 15.11 26.88
C ILE A 247 33.66 16.40 26.42
N LEU A 248 33.14 17.55 26.83
CA LEU A 248 33.70 18.86 26.48
C LEU A 248 35.00 19.19 27.19
N ALA A 249 35.26 18.58 28.36
CA ALA A 249 36.55 18.68 29.05
C ALA A 249 37.64 17.75 28.47
N SER A 250 37.27 16.82 27.60
CA SER A 250 38.20 15.95 26.88
C SER A 250 38.67 16.64 25.57
N PRO A 251 39.78 16.19 24.95
CA PRO A 251 40.28 16.78 23.70
C PRO A 251 39.42 16.36 22.46
N ILE A 252 38.10 16.44 22.59
CA ILE A 252 37.12 16.15 21.57
C ILE A 252 36.58 17.46 20.99
N THR A 253 36.57 17.60 19.69
CA THR A 253 35.97 18.74 19.02
C THR A 253 34.43 18.58 18.90
N PRO A 254 33.66 19.69 18.92
CA PRO A 254 32.22 19.63 18.69
C PRO A 254 31.83 18.90 17.40
N SER A 255 32.62 19.08 16.34
CA SER A 255 32.40 18.40 15.05
C SER A 255 32.61 16.87 15.13
N GLU A 256 33.58 16.40 15.92
CA GLU A 256 33.78 14.97 16.14
C GLU A 256 32.62 14.35 16.94
N LEU A 257 32.09 15.09 17.91
CA LEU A 257 30.91 14.67 18.67
C LEU A 257 29.67 14.57 17.76
N ILE A 258 29.39 15.62 16.97
CA ILE A 258 28.24 15.64 16.05
C ILE A 258 28.34 14.51 15.03
N LEU A 259 29.49 14.35 14.37
CA LEU A 259 29.71 13.31 13.38
C LEU A 259 29.59 11.92 13.99
N GLY A 260 30.15 11.69 15.17
CA GLY A 260 30.04 10.42 15.89
C GLY A 260 28.57 10.04 16.17
N LYS A 261 27.75 11.02 16.61
CA LYS A 261 26.32 10.81 16.87
C LYS A 261 25.52 10.55 15.60
N VAL A 262 25.77 11.33 14.52
CA VAL A 262 25.09 11.10 13.24
C VAL A 262 25.41 9.71 12.68
N LEU A 263 26.68 9.31 12.70
CA LEU A 263 27.09 7.98 12.25
C LEU A 263 26.51 6.85 13.12
N SER A 264 26.50 7.04 14.45
CA SER A 264 25.87 6.06 15.36
C SER A 264 24.38 5.88 15.07
N ASN A 265 23.66 6.99 14.85
CA ASN A 265 22.23 6.95 14.56
C ASN A 265 21.94 6.30 13.20
N ILE A 266 22.74 6.61 12.16
CA ILE A 266 22.64 5.94 10.86
C ILE A 266 22.88 4.43 10.99
N LEU A 267 23.89 4.02 11.73
CA LEU A 267 24.16 2.60 11.98
C LEU A 267 23.01 1.91 12.73
N SER A 268 22.43 2.57 13.74
CA SER A 268 21.27 2.04 14.46
C SER A 268 20.08 1.83 13.54
N LEU A 269 19.76 2.82 12.69
CA LEU A 269 18.70 2.75 11.70
C LEU A 269 18.97 1.66 10.65
N SER A 270 20.23 1.52 10.21
CA SER A 270 20.61 0.47 9.26
C SER A 270 20.45 -0.94 9.85
N ILE A 271 20.83 -1.13 11.12
CA ILE A 271 20.61 -2.41 11.83
C ILE A 271 19.11 -2.70 11.93
N ALA A 272 18.30 -1.71 12.30
CA ALA A 272 16.84 -1.85 12.34
C ALA A 272 16.27 -2.24 10.98
N SER A 273 16.73 -1.61 9.90
CA SER A 273 16.31 -1.92 8.53
C SER A 273 16.62 -3.36 8.13
N ILE A 274 17.82 -3.84 8.46
CA ILE A 274 18.21 -5.24 8.20
C ILE A 274 17.26 -6.20 8.93
N VAL A 275 16.95 -5.91 10.21
CA VAL A 275 15.98 -6.73 10.97
C VAL A 275 14.61 -6.70 10.34
N ILE A 276 14.12 -5.53 9.89
CA ILE A 276 12.82 -5.39 9.23
C ILE A 276 12.81 -6.15 7.90
N ILE A 277 13.86 -6.05 7.07
CA ILE A 277 13.98 -6.77 5.80
C ILE A 277 13.97 -8.28 6.05
N ILE A 278 14.82 -8.77 6.96
CA ILE A 278 14.88 -10.19 7.30
C ILE A 278 13.50 -10.68 7.77
N SER A 279 12.86 -9.92 8.65
CA SER A 279 11.53 -10.28 9.15
C SER A 279 10.47 -10.24 8.05
N GLY A 280 10.48 -9.23 7.21
CA GLY A 280 9.57 -9.10 6.08
C GLY A 280 9.68 -10.28 5.11
N VAL A 281 10.91 -10.65 4.75
CA VAL A 281 11.17 -11.75 3.82
C VAL A 281 10.85 -13.10 4.44
N PHE A 282 11.39 -13.41 5.62
CA PHE A 282 11.30 -14.76 6.19
C PHE A 282 9.99 -15.04 6.94
N PHE A 283 9.39 -14.03 7.60
CA PHE A 283 8.18 -14.26 8.40
C PHE A 283 6.90 -13.81 7.68
N CYS A 284 6.98 -12.77 6.86
CA CYS A 284 5.79 -12.25 6.16
C CYS A 284 5.74 -12.68 4.69
N GLY A 285 6.82 -13.25 4.13
CA GLY A 285 6.89 -13.67 2.74
C GLY A 285 7.06 -12.52 1.74
N ALA A 286 7.69 -11.41 2.17
CA ALA A 286 7.96 -10.28 1.29
C ALA A 286 8.89 -10.67 0.15
N LYS A 287 8.54 -10.30 -1.09
CA LYS A 287 9.41 -10.38 -2.24
C LYS A 287 9.94 -8.98 -2.56
N ILE A 288 11.25 -8.82 -2.49
CA ILE A 288 11.92 -7.55 -2.75
C ILE A 288 12.90 -7.77 -3.92
N TYR A 289 12.67 -7.08 -5.00
CA TYR A 289 13.45 -7.20 -6.24
C TYR A 289 14.73 -6.35 -6.21
N TRP A 290 15.56 -6.54 -5.17
CA TRP A 290 16.83 -5.85 -5.05
C TRP A 290 17.99 -6.79 -5.38
N SER A 291 18.95 -6.32 -6.20
CA SER A 291 20.14 -7.08 -6.57
C SER A 291 21.39 -6.21 -6.37
N PRO A 292 22.42 -6.72 -5.66
CA PRO A 292 23.69 -6.00 -5.50
C PRO A 292 24.49 -5.90 -6.79
N PHE A 293 24.15 -6.69 -7.81
CA PHE A 293 24.83 -6.70 -9.11
C PHE A 293 24.28 -5.65 -10.08
N ARG A 294 23.13 -5.08 -9.81
CA ARG A 294 22.57 -3.96 -10.58
C ARG A 294 23.00 -2.65 -9.94
N ILE A 295 23.73 -1.82 -10.68
CA ILE A 295 24.27 -0.56 -10.16
C ILE A 295 23.16 0.42 -9.78
N GLU A 296 22.05 0.39 -10.50
CA GLU A 296 20.87 1.22 -10.27
C GLU A 296 20.27 0.95 -8.88
N HIS A 297 20.34 -0.29 -8.39
CA HIS A 297 19.79 -0.66 -7.10
C HIS A 297 20.55 -0.10 -5.90
N TRP A 298 21.80 0.40 -6.08
CA TRP A 298 22.55 1.08 -5.02
C TRP A 298 21.99 2.45 -4.66
N ILE A 299 21.11 2.99 -5.50
CA ILE A 299 20.34 4.19 -5.17
C ILE A 299 19.44 3.97 -3.95
N VAL A 300 18.98 2.73 -3.70
CA VAL A 300 18.09 2.37 -2.59
C VAL A 300 18.71 2.65 -1.23
N PRO A 301 19.88 2.06 -0.87
CA PRO A 301 20.54 2.41 0.38
C PRO A 301 20.96 3.86 0.44
N ALA A 302 21.29 4.50 -0.69
CA ALA A 302 21.61 5.92 -0.76
C ALA A 302 20.39 6.79 -0.38
N MET A 303 19.20 6.47 -0.88
CA MET A 303 17.98 7.21 -0.56
C MET A 303 17.53 7.02 0.89
N PHE A 304 17.71 5.82 1.46
CA PHE A 304 17.50 5.63 2.90
C PHE A 304 18.50 6.43 3.74
N LEU A 305 19.76 6.55 3.30
CA LEU A 305 20.73 7.45 3.93
C LEU A 305 20.26 8.91 3.88
N VAL A 306 19.76 9.37 2.72
CA VAL A 306 19.18 10.72 2.57
C VAL A 306 18.03 10.93 3.52
N LEU A 307 17.13 9.95 3.65
CA LEU A 307 16.00 10.01 4.60
C LEU A 307 16.48 10.04 6.06
N ALA A 308 17.53 9.29 6.41
CA ALA A 308 18.14 9.34 7.73
C ALA A 308 18.70 10.74 8.05
N LEU A 309 19.46 11.33 7.13
CA LEU A 309 20.03 12.67 7.29
C LEU A 309 18.94 13.75 7.42
N LEU A 310 17.89 13.65 6.60
CA LEU A 310 16.72 14.53 6.67
C LEU A 310 16.05 14.44 8.04
N SER A 311 15.72 13.24 8.50
CA SER A 311 15.01 13.03 9.76
C SER A 311 15.86 13.41 10.98
N LEU A 312 17.15 13.10 11.00
CA LEU A 312 18.07 13.53 12.04
C LEU A 312 18.22 15.06 12.11
N GLY A 313 18.32 15.71 10.96
CA GLY A 313 18.36 17.17 10.87
C GLY A 313 17.08 17.83 11.40
N MET A 314 15.91 17.33 10.96
CA MET A 314 14.61 17.78 11.47
C MET A 314 14.49 17.58 12.99
N GLY A 315 14.90 16.42 13.50
CA GLY A 315 14.94 16.13 14.93
C GLY A 315 15.82 17.13 15.70
N SER A 316 17.01 17.44 15.18
CA SER A 316 17.90 18.42 15.80
C SER A 316 17.26 19.81 15.92
N ILE A 317 16.49 20.24 14.93
CA ILE A 317 15.72 21.48 14.97
C ILE A 317 14.62 21.42 16.04
N LEU A 318 13.89 20.29 16.14
CA LEU A 318 12.87 20.09 17.16
C LEU A 318 13.41 20.18 18.59
N SER A 319 14.68 19.83 18.81
CA SER A 319 15.32 19.91 20.12
C SER A 319 15.30 21.30 20.76
N LEU A 320 15.19 22.37 19.97
CA LEU A 320 15.13 23.75 20.45
C LEU A 320 13.90 24.03 21.33
N GLY A 321 12.77 23.40 21.02
CA GLY A 321 11.49 23.63 21.69
C GLY A 321 11.28 22.78 22.96
N VAL A 322 12.21 21.85 23.28
CA VAL A 322 11.98 20.85 24.32
C VAL A 322 13.08 20.90 25.39
N LYS A 323 12.66 20.74 26.66
CA LYS A 323 13.60 20.84 27.81
C LYS A 323 14.14 19.48 28.27
N SER A 324 13.53 18.38 27.90
CA SER A 324 13.92 17.02 28.35
C SER A 324 14.16 16.08 27.18
N ALA A 325 15.15 15.19 27.31
CA ALA A 325 15.46 14.19 26.29
C ALA A 325 14.27 13.26 25.97
N ARG A 326 13.58 12.78 27.01
CA ARG A 326 12.39 11.94 26.86
C ARG A 326 11.27 12.69 26.14
N GLY A 327 11.03 13.97 26.51
CA GLY A 327 10.02 14.78 25.83
C GLY A 327 10.38 15.03 24.37
N ALA A 328 11.64 15.27 24.05
CA ALA A 328 12.12 15.46 22.69
C ALA A 328 11.97 14.17 21.85
N SER A 329 12.37 13.03 22.41
CA SER A 329 12.22 11.73 21.75
C SER A 329 10.75 11.42 21.48
N ASN A 330 9.86 11.59 22.47
CA ASN A 330 8.42 11.33 22.30
C ASN A 330 7.81 12.24 21.24
N LEU A 331 8.18 13.54 21.24
CA LEU A 331 7.73 14.48 20.21
C LEU A 331 8.22 14.05 18.83
N GLY A 332 9.50 13.64 18.74
CA GLY A 332 10.08 13.12 17.49
C GLY A 332 9.35 11.90 16.95
N VAL A 333 9.07 10.90 17.81
CA VAL A 333 8.27 9.71 17.45
C VAL A 333 6.89 10.11 16.97
N SER A 334 6.16 10.94 17.73
CA SER A 334 4.79 11.33 17.41
C SER A 334 4.70 12.09 16.09
N LEU A 335 5.55 13.10 15.90
CA LEU A 335 5.58 13.86 14.66
C LEU A 335 6.04 13.02 13.48
N GLY A 336 7.04 12.15 13.68
CA GLY A 336 7.52 11.27 12.63
C GLY A 336 6.48 10.25 12.19
N LEU A 337 5.68 9.69 13.10
CA LEU A 337 4.56 8.82 12.77
C LEU A 337 3.47 9.58 11.99
N ILE A 338 3.09 10.76 12.46
CA ILE A 338 2.10 11.60 11.75
C ILE A 338 2.60 11.89 10.33
N LEU A 339 3.85 12.30 10.18
CA LEU A 339 4.44 12.56 8.87
C LEU A 339 4.48 11.30 8.00
N ALA A 340 4.85 10.13 8.53
CA ALA A 340 4.90 8.89 7.77
C ALA A 340 3.53 8.50 7.18
N PHE A 341 2.45 8.75 7.91
CA PHE A 341 1.09 8.53 7.41
C PHE A 341 0.66 9.62 6.42
N LEU A 342 0.91 10.89 6.72
CA LEU A 342 0.50 12.02 5.87
C LEU A 342 1.25 12.08 4.53
N THR A 343 2.46 11.57 4.47
CA THR A 343 3.32 11.65 3.29
C THR A 343 3.22 10.44 2.35
N GLY A 344 2.36 9.47 2.65
CA GLY A 344 2.18 8.29 1.79
C GLY A 344 3.31 7.27 1.86
N ILE A 345 4.15 7.35 2.90
CA ILE A 345 5.21 6.37 3.13
C ILE A 345 4.61 5.00 3.49
N TRP A 346 3.51 5.00 4.25
CA TRP A 346 2.81 3.77 4.61
C TRP A 346 1.67 3.42 3.67
N PHE A 347 0.74 4.35 3.42
CA PHE A 347 -0.41 4.11 2.57
C PHE A 347 -0.21 4.60 1.13
N PRO A 348 -0.82 3.93 0.13
CA PRO A 348 -0.89 4.44 -1.23
C PRO A 348 -1.54 5.82 -1.26
N ARG A 349 -0.95 6.77 -2.00
CA ARG A 349 -1.42 8.17 -2.08
C ARG A 349 -2.77 8.30 -2.76
N GLU A 350 -3.14 7.33 -3.57
CA GLU A 350 -4.42 7.25 -4.27
C GLU A 350 -5.62 7.21 -3.30
N TRP A 351 -5.39 6.72 -2.07
CA TRP A 351 -6.40 6.66 -1.00
C TRP A 351 -6.58 7.99 -0.26
N PHE A 352 -5.72 8.96 -0.54
CA PHE A 352 -5.70 10.21 0.20
C PHE A 352 -6.66 11.24 -0.37
N PRO A 353 -7.31 12.07 0.48
CA PRO A 353 -7.99 13.27 0.03
C PRO A 353 -6.97 14.24 -0.61
N GLU A 354 -7.46 15.14 -1.45
CA GLU A 354 -6.63 16.00 -2.28
C GLU A 354 -5.56 16.80 -1.50
N TRP A 355 -5.95 17.40 -0.37
CA TRP A 355 -5.02 18.15 0.48
C TRP A 355 -3.85 17.31 1.00
N MET A 356 -4.09 16.03 1.34
CA MET A 356 -3.01 15.11 1.76
C MET A 356 -2.12 14.73 0.58
N ARG A 357 -2.70 14.52 -0.61
CA ARG A 357 -1.92 14.24 -1.84
C ARG A 357 -0.97 15.38 -2.16
N VAL A 358 -1.42 16.62 -2.02
CA VAL A 358 -0.58 17.81 -2.20
C VAL A 358 0.56 17.83 -1.16
N LEU A 359 0.27 17.60 0.11
CA LEU A 359 1.29 17.51 1.17
C LEU A 359 2.33 16.41 0.87
N ALA A 360 1.89 15.22 0.49
CA ALA A 360 2.76 14.11 0.13
C ALA A 360 3.63 14.45 -1.09
N HIS A 361 3.05 15.10 -2.11
CA HIS A 361 3.77 15.46 -3.34
C HIS A 361 4.98 16.37 -3.08
N TYR A 362 4.86 17.33 -2.16
CA TYR A 362 5.94 18.28 -1.84
C TYR A 362 6.84 17.84 -0.66
N SER A 363 6.64 16.64 -0.13
CA SER A 363 7.45 16.13 0.99
C SER A 363 8.76 15.52 0.51
N PRO A 364 9.93 16.01 0.96
CA PRO A 364 11.21 15.39 0.64
C PRO A 364 11.36 13.95 1.15
N ALA A 365 10.69 13.61 2.26
CA ALA A 365 10.66 12.26 2.77
C ALA A 365 9.91 11.32 1.82
N THR A 366 8.82 11.80 1.22
CA THR A 366 8.09 11.08 0.18
C THR A 366 8.96 10.84 -1.04
N TRP A 367 9.66 11.88 -1.53
CA TRP A 367 10.55 11.75 -2.69
C TRP A 367 11.61 10.68 -2.49
N ALA A 368 12.21 10.60 -1.28
CA ALA A 368 13.21 9.58 -0.97
C ALA A 368 12.63 8.16 -1.03
N VAL A 369 11.43 7.94 -0.49
CA VAL A 369 10.78 6.61 -0.50
C VAL A 369 10.23 6.29 -1.89
N ASP A 370 9.71 7.26 -2.61
CA ASP A 370 9.21 7.07 -3.98
C ASP A 370 10.33 6.63 -4.93
N VAL A 371 11.52 7.25 -4.85
CA VAL A 371 12.67 6.79 -5.65
C VAL A 371 12.97 5.32 -5.38
N VAL A 372 12.96 4.89 -4.11
CA VAL A 372 13.16 3.47 -3.76
C VAL A 372 12.10 2.58 -4.42
N ARG A 373 10.83 3.00 -4.35
CA ARG A 373 9.72 2.26 -4.95
C ARG A 373 9.78 2.25 -6.48
N TYR A 374 10.07 3.38 -7.11
CA TYR A 374 10.21 3.46 -8.56
C TYR A 374 11.31 2.53 -9.08
N VAL A 375 12.46 2.49 -8.40
CA VAL A 375 13.58 1.63 -8.82
C VAL A 375 13.29 0.14 -8.57
N ILE A 376 12.70 -0.22 -7.41
CA ILE A 376 12.48 -1.63 -7.05
C ILE A 376 11.21 -2.21 -7.66
N VAL A 377 10.13 -1.41 -7.73
CA VAL A 377 8.80 -1.89 -8.14
C VAL A 377 8.56 -1.67 -9.62
N PHE A 378 8.92 -0.48 -10.11
CA PHE A 378 8.67 -0.10 -11.50
C PHE A 378 9.90 -0.25 -12.40
N GLU A 379 11.02 -0.73 -11.84
CA GLU A 379 12.32 -0.86 -12.55
C GLU A 379 12.75 0.42 -13.30
N ALA A 380 12.37 1.59 -12.73
CA ALA A 380 12.62 2.88 -13.34
C ALA A 380 14.14 3.15 -13.41
N GLU A 381 14.56 3.72 -14.53
CA GLU A 381 15.94 4.17 -14.67
C GLU A 381 16.22 5.40 -13.78
N PRO A 382 17.44 5.54 -13.21
CA PRO A 382 17.79 6.68 -12.36
C PRO A 382 17.54 8.03 -13.01
N GLY A 383 17.61 8.12 -14.34
CA GLY A 383 17.33 9.35 -15.10
C GLY A 383 15.88 9.82 -15.00
N GLU A 384 14.92 8.90 -14.91
CA GLU A 384 13.50 9.21 -14.82
C GLU A 384 13.13 9.82 -13.48
N VAL A 385 13.82 9.44 -12.42
CA VAL A 385 13.57 9.86 -11.04
C VAL A 385 14.59 10.89 -10.51
N ILE A 386 15.47 11.41 -11.38
CA ILE A 386 16.58 12.29 -11.00
C ILE A 386 16.12 13.55 -10.26
N HIS A 387 14.98 14.11 -10.63
CA HIS A 387 14.43 15.30 -9.99
C HIS A 387 14.01 15.04 -8.53
N TYR A 388 13.46 13.85 -8.22
CA TYR A 388 13.16 13.43 -6.84
C TYR A 388 14.44 13.19 -6.04
N ILE A 389 15.46 12.59 -6.67
CA ILE A 389 16.77 12.36 -6.03
C ILE A 389 17.39 13.68 -5.65
N ILE A 390 17.51 14.61 -6.61
CA ILE A 390 18.11 15.93 -6.38
C ILE A 390 17.32 16.69 -5.31
N GLY A 391 15.99 16.72 -5.42
CA GLY A 391 15.13 17.40 -4.45
C GLY A 391 15.30 16.86 -3.03
N ALA A 392 15.27 15.52 -2.86
CA ALA A 392 15.45 14.87 -1.56
C ALA A 392 16.86 15.14 -0.97
N VAL A 393 17.90 15.04 -1.79
CA VAL A 393 19.29 15.31 -1.35
C VAL A 393 19.46 16.75 -0.93
N LEU A 394 19.00 17.72 -1.74
CA LEU A 394 19.11 19.14 -1.41
C LEU A 394 18.35 19.48 -0.12
N ALA A 395 17.15 18.95 0.04
CA ALA A 395 16.38 19.15 1.26
C ALA A 395 17.06 18.52 2.48
N ALA A 396 17.58 17.30 2.36
CA ALA A 396 18.29 16.63 3.44
C ALA A 396 19.56 17.39 3.86
N VAL A 397 20.35 17.84 2.89
CA VAL A 397 21.56 18.65 3.15
C VAL A 397 21.19 19.98 3.82
N ALA A 398 20.19 20.70 3.30
CA ALA A 398 19.75 21.96 3.87
C ALA A 398 19.27 21.81 5.32
N VAL A 399 18.40 20.83 5.58
CA VAL A 399 17.85 20.55 6.91
C VAL A 399 18.95 20.08 7.87
N LEU A 400 19.87 19.23 7.41
CA LEU A 400 21.00 18.79 8.21
C LEU A 400 21.94 19.93 8.58
N LEU A 401 22.28 20.82 7.66
CA LEU A 401 23.10 22.00 7.93
C LEU A 401 22.45 22.92 8.96
N ILE A 402 21.15 23.17 8.82
CA ILE A 402 20.39 23.93 9.84
C ILE A 402 20.45 23.19 11.18
N GLY A 403 20.24 21.88 11.21
CA GLY A 403 20.35 21.06 12.42
C GLY A 403 21.73 21.14 13.08
N ILE A 404 22.80 21.08 12.31
CA ILE A 404 24.18 21.23 12.81
C ILE A 404 24.40 22.62 13.44
N VAL A 405 23.95 23.69 12.80
CA VAL A 405 24.04 25.05 13.33
C VAL A 405 23.27 25.19 14.65
N VAL A 406 22.08 24.61 14.70
CA VAL A 406 21.26 24.58 15.93
C VAL A 406 21.98 23.83 17.05
N TYR A 407 22.57 22.69 16.73
CA TYR A 407 23.30 21.86 17.66
C TYR A 407 24.56 22.60 18.19
N ASP A 408 25.36 23.19 17.32
CA ASP A 408 26.55 23.96 17.68
C ASP A 408 26.22 25.17 18.59
N ARG A 409 25.15 25.92 18.22
CA ARG A 409 24.70 27.05 19.08
C ARG A 409 24.24 26.56 20.46
N SER A 410 23.57 25.43 20.54
CA SER A 410 23.13 24.85 21.80
C SER A 410 24.31 24.39 22.66
N LEU A 411 25.38 23.85 22.06
CA LEU A 411 26.62 23.49 22.73
C LEU A 411 27.34 24.72 23.28
N ARG A 412 27.54 25.77 22.48
CA ARG A 412 28.20 27.00 22.89
C ARG A 412 27.48 27.65 24.07
N LYS A 413 26.17 27.80 24.00
CA LYS A 413 25.35 28.36 25.09
C LYS A 413 25.43 27.53 26.39
N TYR A 414 25.78 26.26 26.31
CA TYR A 414 25.99 25.39 27.47
C TYR A 414 27.41 25.62 28.09
N LEU A 415 28.41 25.90 27.26
CA LEU A 415 29.77 26.20 27.70
C LEU A 415 29.91 27.57 28.39
N GLU A 416 29.07 28.53 28.04
CA GLU A 416 29.04 29.89 28.58
C GLU A 416 28.32 29.97 29.95
N ARG A 417 27.66 28.89 30.39
CA ARG A 417 26.99 28.78 31.70
C ARG A 417 27.74 27.84 32.64
#